data_c0a6d5bb081b4c6118ebd7b1438b83bf
#
_entry.id   c0a6d5bb081b4c6118ebd7b1438b83bf
#
_cell.length_a   1.000
_cell.length_b   1.000
_cell.length_c   1.000
_cell.angle_alpha   90.00
_cell.angle_beta   90.00
_cell.angle_gamma   90.00
#
_symmetry.space_group_name_H-M   'P 1'
#
loop_
_entity.id
_entity.type
_entity.pdbx_description
1 polymer ?
#
loop_
_entity_poly.entity_id
_entity_poly.type
_entity_poly.pdbx_seq_one_letter_code
_entity_poly.pdbx_strand_id
1 'polypeptide(L)'
;MNTYKKVLPLAVAMALAACGGGSDTVPDQSEGATFHGTYPKFNPVTSDLPLNTDLIFADAPTSDGTANVGVATNPVEAAVNGLDGFSTNAYFDIAFEGSIDSASVCTLTDATVKMACALPNVFLLPLNTGAGDALDPSNIDPMSPVLSAAITPVTASVVSLDGGTNNVLRVIPEQPLQAKTKYLVFVTNTVMDANGDPIKASTAYDLLGENEPAVSGSLAAVRGAIQGWEAIAGGVLAVNGLAADPVSGKDQVAISYTFTTTDPIAPLVGMAAPRAALAGLGVPSASINGLQAGGFLPTPVESELVGVPAATETDIGGLTGLPANIA
;
A
#
# COMPACT_ATOMS: atom_id res chain seq x y z
N MET A 1 4.87 -30.12 5.93
CA MET A 1 5.09 -28.91 5.15
C MET A 1 4.06 -27.84 5.54
N ASN A 2 4.00 -27.43 6.80
CA ASN A 2 2.95 -26.52 7.28
C ASN A 2 3.48 -25.47 8.28
N THR A 3 4.78 -25.22 8.30
CA THR A 3 5.42 -24.36 9.31
C THR A 3 5.47 -22.89 8.88
N TYR A 4 5.35 -22.59 7.60
CA TYR A 4 5.48 -21.22 7.08
C TYR A 4 4.23 -20.33 7.26
N LYS A 5 3.05 -20.95 7.39
CA LYS A 5 1.77 -20.22 7.54
C LYS A 5 1.56 -19.56 8.91
N LYS A 6 2.40 -19.86 9.92
CA LYS A 6 2.23 -19.37 11.29
C LYS A 6 3.20 -18.25 11.70
N VAL A 7 4.18 -17.94 10.87
CA VAL A 7 5.27 -17.01 11.24
C VAL A 7 4.95 -15.57 10.87
N LEU A 8 4.37 -15.36 9.71
CA LEU A 8 4.03 -14.00 9.25
C LEU A 8 2.96 -13.30 10.11
N PRO A 9 1.84 -13.97 10.49
CA PRO A 9 0.88 -13.35 11.38
C PRO A 9 1.43 -13.02 12.78
N LEU A 10 2.43 -13.77 13.24
CA LEU A 10 3.00 -13.55 14.57
C LEU A 10 3.91 -12.31 14.60
N ALA A 11 4.62 -12.02 13.53
CA ALA A 11 5.52 -10.88 13.46
C ALA A 11 4.75 -9.53 13.46
N VAL A 12 3.68 -9.43 12.69
CA VAL A 12 2.83 -8.22 12.65
C VAL A 12 2.07 -8.04 13.96
N ALA A 13 1.61 -9.14 14.60
CA ALA A 13 0.95 -9.07 15.90
C ALA A 13 1.89 -8.56 17.00
N MET A 14 3.19 -8.85 16.93
CA MET A 14 4.17 -8.35 17.91
C MET A 14 4.47 -6.86 17.74
N ALA A 15 4.46 -6.34 16.52
CA ALA A 15 4.63 -4.90 16.28
C ALA A 15 3.47 -4.08 16.85
N LEU A 16 2.24 -4.57 16.74
CA LEU A 16 1.04 -3.94 17.30
C LEU A 16 0.92 -4.12 18.82
N ALA A 17 1.48 -5.20 19.39
CA ALA A 17 1.44 -5.49 20.82
C ALA A 17 2.51 -4.75 21.64
N ALA A 18 3.55 -4.17 21.01
CA ALA A 18 4.64 -3.49 21.70
C ALA A 18 4.27 -2.09 22.23
N CYS A 19 3.15 -1.51 21.80
CA CYS A 19 2.65 -0.23 22.28
C CYS A 19 1.58 -0.36 23.38
N GLY A 20 1.99 -0.61 24.61
CA GLY A 20 1.25 -0.29 25.85
C GLY A 20 0.10 -1.24 26.20
N GLY A 21 0.19 -1.87 27.38
CA GLY A 21 -0.78 -2.79 27.97
C GLY A 21 -2.16 -2.20 28.25
N GLY A 22 -2.95 -2.00 27.22
CA GLY A 22 -4.38 -1.84 27.27
C GLY A 22 -5.00 -3.08 26.64
N SER A 23 -6.07 -3.62 27.23
CA SER A 23 -6.85 -4.68 26.61
C SER A 23 -7.53 -4.11 25.37
N ASP A 24 -6.88 -4.27 24.20
CA ASP A 24 -7.48 -3.91 22.93
C ASP A 24 -8.64 -4.88 22.66
N THR A 25 -9.85 -4.42 22.91
CA THR A 25 -11.06 -5.19 22.70
C THR A 25 -11.64 -4.89 21.32
N VAL A 26 -10.99 -5.43 20.28
CA VAL A 26 -11.75 -5.77 19.08
C VAL A 26 -12.42 -7.10 19.38
N PRO A 27 -13.75 -7.24 19.26
CA PRO A 27 -14.42 -8.50 19.48
C PRO A 27 -13.76 -9.58 18.62
N ASP A 28 -13.34 -10.68 19.27
CA ASP A 28 -12.88 -11.86 18.58
C ASP A 28 -14.03 -12.33 17.69
N GLN A 29 -13.82 -12.38 16.39
CA GLN A 29 -14.81 -12.88 15.44
C GLN A 29 -15.18 -14.34 15.68
N SER A 30 -14.41 -15.05 16.51
CA SER A 30 -14.68 -16.45 16.89
C SER A 30 -15.78 -16.62 17.95
N GLU A 31 -16.15 -15.56 18.69
CA GLU A 31 -17.15 -15.66 19.76
C GLU A 31 -18.40 -14.82 19.48
N GLY A 32 -19.37 -15.39 18.80
CA GLY A 32 -20.78 -15.07 19.04
C GLY A 32 -21.55 -14.28 18.00
N ALA A 33 -20.96 -13.67 16.99
CA ALA A 33 -21.71 -13.21 15.84
C ALA A 33 -21.48 -14.20 14.69
N THR A 34 -22.46 -15.04 14.41
CA THR A 34 -22.51 -15.80 13.16
C THR A 34 -22.63 -14.77 12.02
N PHE A 35 -21.49 -14.27 11.56
CA PHE A 35 -21.46 -13.44 10.37
C PHE A 35 -21.68 -14.37 9.18
N HIS A 36 -22.88 -14.32 8.61
CA HIS A 36 -23.23 -15.08 7.41
C HIS A 36 -22.99 -14.18 6.20
N GLY A 37 -21.90 -14.36 5.50
CA GLY A 37 -21.61 -13.62 4.29
C GLY A 37 -20.14 -13.74 3.86
N THR A 38 -19.85 -13.31 2.66
CA THR A 38 -18.50 -13.22 2.11
C THR A 38 -17.94 -11.82 2.36
N TYR A 39 -16.72 -11.73 2.91
CA TYR A 39 -16.08 -10.46 3.25
C TYR A 39 -14.57 -10.49 3.00
N PRO A 40 -13.95 -9.34 2.65
CA PRO A 40 -12.49 -9.24 2.57
C PRO A 40 -11.89 -9.35 3.97
N LYS A 41 -10.80 -10.09 4.08
CA LYS A 41 -10.11 -10.30 5.34
C LYS A 41 -9.39 -9.03 5.75
N PHE A 42 -9.79 -8.50 6.90
CA PHE A 42 -9.16 -7.34 7.51
C PHE A 42 -9.35 -7.39 9.03
N ASN A 43 -8.29 -7.71 9.74
CA ASN A 43 -8.26 -7.64 11.19
C ASN A 43 -6.83 -7.32 11.68
N PRO A 44 -6.55 -6.07 12.08
CA PRO A 44 -5.22 -5.68 12.54
C PRO A 44 -4.78 -6.36 13.84
N VAL A 45 -5.72 -6.83 14.67
CA VAL A 45 -5.39 -7.50 15.95
C VAL A 45 -4.87 -8.92 15.70
N THR A 46 -5.46 -9.63 14.76
CA THR A 46 -5.02 -11.00 14.41
C THR A 46 -4.01 -11.03 13.26
N SER A 47 -3.62 -9.85 12.76
CA SER A 47 -2.73 -9.71 11.59
C SER A 47 -3.28 -10.33 10.31
N ASP A 48 -4.60 -10.44 10.19
CA ASP A 48 -5.26 -10.88 8.98
C ASP A 48 -5.53 -9.66 8.09
N LEU A 49 -4.48 -9.23 7.40
CA LEU A 49 -4.44 -8.01 6.60
C LEU A 49 -4.00 -8.32 5.16
N PRO A 50 -4.34 -7.48 4.17
CA PRO A 50 -3.68 -7.51 2.87
C PRO A 50 -2.16 -7.41 3.05
N LEU A 51 -1.40 -8.23 2.31
CA LEU A 51 0.06 -8.26 2.46
C LEU A 51 0.73 -6.93 2.10
N ASN A 52 0.19 -6.24 1.11
CA ASN A 52 0.67 -4.95 0.66
C ASN A 52 -0.10 -3.82 1.38
N THR A 53 0.18 -3.57 2.63
CA THR A 53 -0.45 -2.50 3.41
C THR A 53 0.59 -1.65 4.11
N ASP A 54 0.37 -0.32 4.14
CA ASP A 54 1.22 0.62 4.88
C ASP A 54 1.13 0.43 6.39
N LEU A 55 0.17 -0.34 6.88
CA LEU A 55 0.07 -0.62 8.32
C LEU A 55 1.31 -1.32 8.88
N ILE A 56 2.11 -1.99 8.05
CA ILE A 56 3.39 -2.57 8.47
C ILE A 56 4.47 -1.52 8.78
N PHE A 57 4.26 -0.26 8.36
CA PHE A 57 5.16 0.87 8.63
C PHE A 57 4.66 1.74 9.78
N ALA A 58 3.48 1.47 10.35
CA ALA A 58 2.82 2.33 11.33
C ALA A 58 3.61 2.56 12.62
N ASP A 59 4.48 1.63 13.01
CA ASP A 59 5.28 1.69 14.23
C ASP A 59 6.74 2.12 14.01
N ALA A 60 7.00 2.84 12.93
CA ALA A 60 8.35 3.27 12.57
C ALA A 60 8.66 4.76 12.89
N PRO A 61 8.37 5.29 14.08
CA PRO A 61 8.58 6.71 14.41
C PRO A 61 10.07 7.11 14.42
N THR A 62 10.98 6.16 14.40
CA THR A 62 12.43 6.36 14.29
C THR A 62 12.99 5.70 13.05
N SER A 63 12.15 5.47 12.05
CA SER A 63 12.47 4.62 10.93
C SER A 63 13.50 5.27 10.02
N ASP A 64 14.36 4.43 9.52
CA ASP A 64 15.26 4.72 8.41
C ASP A 64 14.51 4.70 7.05
N GLY A 65 13.18 4.70 7.06
CA GLY A 65 12.33 4.61 5.88
C GLY A 65 12.01 3.17 5.45
N THR A 66 12.24 2.20 6.34
CA THR A 66 11.92 0.78 6.10
C THR A 66 10.85 0.27 7.04
N ALA A 67 10.25 -0.87 6.72
CA ALA A 67 9.27 -1.52 7.58
C ALA A 67 9.91 -1.96 8.91
N ASN A 68 9.12 -1.95 9.97
CA ASN A 68 9.55 -2.37 11.29
C ASN A 68 8.55 -3.38 11.88
N VAL A 69 8.86 -4.65 11.75
CA VAL A 69 8.11 -5.73 12.39
C VAL A 69 8.78 -6.21 13.69
N GLY A 70 9.63 -5.38 14.26
CA GLY A 70 10.40 -5.68 15.47
C GLY A 70 11.76 -6.31 15.19
N VAL A 71 12.37 -6.87 16.24
CA VAL A 71 13.68 -7.53 16.12
C VAL A 71 13.54 -8.81 15.31
N ALA A 72 14.19 -8.86 14.16
CA ALA A 72 14.13 -10.02 13.28
C ALA A 72 14.73 -11.26 13.95
N THR A 73 13.93 -12.32 14.07
CA THR A 73 14.32 -13.61 14.63
C THR A 73 14.58 -14.66 13.54
N ASN A 74 14.21 -14.36 12.30
CA ASN A 74 14.38 -15.22 11.15
C ASN A 74 14.63 -14.41 9.86
N PRO A 75 15.10 -15.04 8.76
CA PRO A 75 15.40 -14.34 7.51
C PRO A 75 14.20 -13.65 6.86
N VAL A 76 12.97 -14.13 7.11
CA VAL A 76 11.76 -13.52 6.53
C VAL A 76 11.46 -12.19 7.22
N GLU A 77 11.52 -12.13 8.54
CA GLU A 77 11.36 -10.90 9.31
C GLU A 77 12.45 -9.88 8.95
N ALA A 78 13.70 -10.36 8.79
CA ALA A 78 14.81 -9.50 8.35
C ALA A 78 14.56 -8.93 6.93
N ALA A 79 13.99 -9.71 6.03
CA ALA A 79 13.64 -9.25 4.69
C ALA A 79 12.47 -8.25 4.72
N VAL A 80 11.47 -8.47 5.57
CA VAL A 80 10.36 -7.52 5.75
C VAL A 80 10.86 -6.20 6.31
N ASN A 81 11.73 -6.22 7.32
CA ASN A 81 12.35 -5.00 7.88
C ASN A 81 13.21 -4.22 6.88
N GLY A 82 13.60 -4.83 5.77
CA GLY A 82 14.32 -4.16 4.69
C GLY A 82 13.41 -3.54 3.61
N LEU A 83 12.09 -3.67 3.72
CA LEU A 83 11.17 -3.09 2.75
C LEU A 83 11.05 -1.57 2.95
N ASP A 84 11.22 -0.82 1.86
CA ASP A 84 11.01 0.63 1.78
C ASP A 84 9.75 0.99 0.98
N GLY A 85 8.88 0.05 0.79
CA GLY A 85 7.67 0.12 0.01
C GLY A 85 7.40 -1.16 -0.78
N PHE A 86 6.36 -1.15 -1.57
CA PHE A 86 5.91 -2.29 -2.37
C PHE A 86 6.29 -2.14 -3.84
N SER A 87 6.26 -3.24 -4.59
CA SER A 87 6.63 -3.24 -6.01
C SER A 87 5.74 -2.31 -6.84
N THR A 88 6.36 -1.62 -7.79
CA THR A 88 5.65 -0.80 -8.79
C THR A 88 4.97 -1.63 -9.88
N ASN A 89 5.30 -2.91 -10.03
CA ASN A 89 4.83 -3.77 -11.13
C ASN A 89 4.15 -5.06 -10.69
N ALA A 90 4.23 -5.42 -9.41
CA ALA A 90 3.64 -6.65 -8.92
C ALA A 90 2.11 -6.53 -8.80
N TYR A 91 1.43 -7.66 -9.02
CA TYR A 91 0.06 -7.81 -8.58
C TYR A 91 -0.02 -7.84 -7.05
N PHE A 92 -1.19 -7.57 -6.54
CA PHE A 92 -1.50 -7.75 -5.13
C PHE A 92 -2.83 -8.48 -4.94
N ASP A 93 -2.94 -9.17 -3.83
CA ASP A 93 -4.05 -10.06 -3.52
C ASP A 93 -4.83 -9.56 -2.31
N ILE A 94 -6.16 -9.56 -2.42
CA ILE A 94 -7.09 -9.31 -1.33
C ILE A 94 -7.77 -10.64 -1.02
N ALA A 95 -7.48 -11.22 0.13
CA ALA A 95 -8.08 -12.48 0.56
C ALA A 95 -9.49 -12.25 1.13
N PHE A 96 -10.36 -13.21 0.88
CA PHE A 96 -11.75 -13.19 1.38
C PHE A 96 -12.02 -14.42 2.26
N GLU A 97 -12.90 -14.23 3.21
CA GLU A 97 -13.62 -15.33 3.82
C GLU A 97 -14.86 -15.58 2.99
N GLY A 98 -14.95 -16.78 2.41
CA GLY A 98 -15.98 -17.12 1.43
C GLY A 98 -15.49 -17.00 -0.02
N SER A 99 -16.39 -17.30 -0.94
CA SER A 99 -16.13 -17.33 -2.39
C SER A 99 -16.78 -16.15 -3.09
N ILE A 100 -16.04 -15.49 -3.99
CA ILE A 100 -16.50 -14.37 -4.79
C ILE A 100 -16.95 -14.84 -6.17
N ASP A 101 -18.00 -14.24 -6.71
CA ASP A 101 -18.37 -14.43 -8.11
C ASP A 101 -17.45 -13.60 -9.02
N SER A 102 -16.65 -14.29 -9.82
CA SER A 102 -15.73 -13.65 -10.77
C SER A 102 -16.44 -12.80 -11.83
N ALA A 103 -17.69 -13.09 -12.14
CA ALA A 103 -18.47 -12.32 -13.11
C ALA A 103 -18.90 -10.94 -12.55
N SER A 104 -18.96 -10.80 -11.25
CA SER A 104 -19.33 -9.54 -10.58
C SER A 104 -18.17 -8.56 -10.45
N VAL A 105 -16.91 -9.01 -10.58
CA VAL A 105 -15.75 -8.16 -10.45
C VAL A 105 -15.55 -7.28 -11.68
N CYS A 106 -15.49 -5.97 -11.46
CA CYS A 106 -15.37 -4.96 -12.50
C CYS A 106 -14.32 -3.91 -12.16
N THR A 107 -13.46 -3.63 -13.14
CA THR A 107 -12.42 -2.62 -13.02
C THR A 107 -12.56 -1.56 -14.10
N LEU A 108 -12.04 -0.38 -13.85
CA LEU A 108 -11.76 0.59 -14.90
C LEU A 108 -10.50 0.14 -15.65
N THR A 109 -10.72 -0.62 -16.72
CA THR A 109 -9.70 -0.88 -17.74
C THR A 109 -9.85 0.12 -18.85
N ASP A 110 -8.82 0.25 -19.68
CA ASP A 110 -8.89 1.04 -20.90
C ASP A 110 -10.14 0.62 -21.72
N ALA A 111 -10.94 1.61 -22.11
CA ALA A 111 -12.35 1.60 -22.46
C ALA A 111 -12.85 0.57 -23.50
N THR A 112 -12.07 -0.41 -23.89
CA THR A 112 -12.40 -1.32 -24.99
C THR A 112 -12.70 -2.76 -24.61
N VAL A 113 -12.46 -3.19 -23.37
CA VAL A 113 -12.54 -4.60 -22.99
C VAL A 113 -13.23 -4.82 -21.66
N LYS A 114 -14.44 -5.34 -21.70
CA LYS A 114 -15.24 -5.92 -20.65
C LYS A 114 -16.12 -4.99 -19.84
N MET A 115 -17.18 -4.56 -20.44
CA MET A 115 -18.40 -4.26 -19.68
C MET A 115 -19.14 -5.57 -19.36
N ALA A 116 -18.57 -6.39 -18.49
CA ALA A 116 -19.33 -7.49 -17.88
C ALA A 116 -20.21 -6.96 -16.72
N CYS A 117 -19.90 -5.76 -16.23
CA CYS A 117 -20.61 -5.07 -15.16
C CYS A 117 -20.80 -3.60 -15.53
N ALA A 118 -21.90 -3.03 -15.09
CA ALA A 118 -22.28 -1.66 -15.43
C ALA A 118 -21.39 -0.59 -14.76
N LEU A 119 -20.73 -0.92 -13.65
CA LEU A 119 -19.98 0.01 -12.81
C LEU A 119 -18.74 -0.66 -12.20
N PRO A 120 -17.58 0.01 -12.13
CA PRO A 120 -16.39 -0.52 -11.48
C PRO A 120 -16.63 -0.66 -9.97
N ASN A 121 -16.00 -1.68 -9.38
CA ASN A 121 -16.10 -1.98 -7.94
C ASN A 121 -14.74 -2.31 -7.28
N VAL A 122 -13.66 -2.26 -8.05
CA VAL A 122 -12.28 -2.37 -7.56
C VAL A 122 -11.51 -1.15 -8.04
N PHE A 123 -10.90 -0.43 -7.11
CA PHE A 123 -10.29 0.87 -7.38
C PHE A 123 -8.86 0.95 -6.85
N LEU A 124 -8.02 1.65 -7.59
CA LEU A 124 -6.66 2.02 -7.22
C LEU A 124 -6.46 3.51 -7.51
N LEU A 125 -6.08 4.30 -6.49
CA LEU A 125 -5.96 5.74 -6.59
C LEU A 125 -4.60 6.21 -6.06
N PRO A 126 -3.85 7.03 -6.78
CA PRO A 126 -2.66 7.67 -6.24
C PRO A 126 -3.07 8.79 -5.26
N LEU A 127 -2.51 8.76 -4.05
CA LEU A 127 -2.75 9.76 -3.01
C LEU A 127 -1.62 10.78 -2.95
N ASN A 128 -2.00 11.99 -2.53
CA ASN A 128 -1.06 13.06 -2.24
C ASN A 128 -0.72 13.04 -0.75
N THR A 129 0.54 12.92 -0.42
CA THR A 129 1.07 12.96 0.94
C THR A 129 1.68 14.32 1.30
N GLY A 130 1.65 15.27 0.35
CA GLY A 130 2.29 16.57 0.53
C GLY A 130 3.80 16.43 0.77
N ALA A 131 4.30 17.10 1.80
CA ALA A 131 5.70 17.02 2.21
C ALA A 131 5.95 15.94 3.29
N GLY A 132 4.94 15.17 3.65
CA GLY A 132 5.03 14.16 4.69
C GLY A 132 5.56 12.81 4.19
N ASP A 133 5.83 11.91 5.12
CA ASP A 133 6.30 10.56 4.82
C ASP A 133 5.19 9.75 4.14
N ALA A 134 5.46 9.24 2.95
CA ALA A 134 4.51 8.43 2.22
C ALA A 134 4.25 7.06 2.88
N LEU A 135 5.17 6.55 3.69
CA LEU A 135 5.00 5.27 4.38
C LEU A 135 4.08 5.36 5.61
N ASP A 136 3.89 6.57 6.19
CA ASP A 136 2.93 6.74 7.27
C ASP A 136 1.49 6.56 6.74
N PRO A 137 0.74 5.54 7.20
CA PRO A 137 -0.59 5.22 6.67
C PRO A 137 -1.61 6.35 6.86
N SER A 138 -1.41 7.21 7.85
CA SER A 138 -2.30 8.34 8.14
C SER A 138 -1.95 9.60 7.36
N ASN A 139 -0.76 9.66 6.75
CA ASN A 139 -0.29 10.86 6.10
C ASN A 139 -0.88 11.01 4.69
N ILE A 140 -1.90 11.85 4.60
CA ILE A 140 -2.57 12.25 3.36
C ILE A 140 -2.80 13.76 3.45
N ASP A 141 -2.52 14.49 2.36
CA ASP A 141 -2.76 15.92 2.31
C ASP A 141 -4.28 16.20 2.44
N PRO A 142 -4.74 16.85 3.52
CA PRO A 142 -6.16 17.06 3.74
C PRO A 142 -6.79 18.06 2.77
N MET A 143 -5.98 18.90 2.11
CA MET A 143 -6.47 19.90 1.16
C MET A 143 -6.59 19.37 -0.27
N SER A 144 -5.77 18.38 -0.60
CA SER A 144 -5.74 17.75 -1.92
C SER A 144 -5.35 16.29 -1.79
N PRO A 145 -6.24 15.43 -1.28
CA PRO A 145 -5.87 14.06 -0.88
C PRO A 145 -5.51 13.14 -2.06
N VAL A 146 -5.95 13.47 -3.27
CA VAL A 146 -5.72 12.65 -4.46
C VAL A 146 -4.75 13.36 -5.40
N LEU A 147 -3.66 12.69 -5.80
CA LEU A 147 -2.68 13.23 -6.76
C LEU A 147 -3.28 13.48 -8.14
N SER A 148 -4.19 12.61 -8.55
CA SER A 148 -4.89 12.70 -9.82
C SER A 148 -6.32 12.26 -9.63
N ALA A 149 -7.27 12.98 -10.21
CA ALA A 149 -8.67 12.54 -10.29
C ALA A 149 -8.85 11.28 -11.16
N ALA A 150 -7.82 10.87 -11.88
CA ALA A 150 -7.84 9.67 -12.68
C ALA A 150 -7.62 8.42 -11.81
N ILE A 151 -8.57 7.53 -11.83
CA ILE A 151 -8.44 6.18 -11.26
C ILE A 151 -7.35 5.44 -12.04
N THR A 152 -6.42 4.83 -11.32
CA THR A 152 -5.35 4.03 -11.94
C THR A 152 -5.95 2.79 -12.60
N PRO A 153 -5.73 2.55 -13.90
CA PRO A 153 -6.23 1.37 -14.58
C PRO A 153 -5.64 0.09 -13.98
N VAL A 154 -6.52 -0.86 -13.66
CA VAL A 154 -6.14 -2.17 -13.13
C VAL A 154 -6.97 -3.26 -13.79
N THR A 155 -6.42 -4.44 -13.91
CA THR A 155 -7.15 -5.67 -14.20
C THR A 155 -7.35 -6.44 -12.91
N ALA A 156 -8.56 -6.94 -12.67
CA ALA A 156 -8.83 -7.79 -11.52
C ALA A 156 -9.31 -9.17 -11.95
N SER A 157 -8.92 -10.19 -11.21
CA SER A 157 -9.33 -11.56 -11.43
C SER A 157 -9.54 -12.28 -10.10
N VAL A 158 -10.45 -13.23 -10.08
CA VAL A 158 -10.68 -14.07 -8.90
C VAL A 158 -9.87 -15.35 -9.05
N VAL A 159 -9.11 -15.68 -8.00
CA VAL A 159 -8.25 -16.87 -7.94
C VAL A 159 -8.54 -17.67 -6.68
N SER A 160 -8.13 -18.94 -6.69
CA SER A 160 -8.27 -19.85 -5.54
C SER A 160 -6.91 -20.08 -4.92
N LEU A 161 -6.75 -19.70 -3.66
CA LEU A 161 -5.50 -19.86 -2.92
C LEU A 161 -5.77 -20.56 -1.56
N ASP A 162 -4.74 -21.18 -1.02
CA ASP A 162 -4.73 -21.78 0.32
C ASP A 162 -5.84 -22.80 0.60
N GLY A 163 -6.29 -23.50 -0.44
CA GLY A 163 -7.36 -24.49 -0.35
C GLY A 163 -8.77 -23.90 -0.35
N GLY A 164 -8.92 -22.58 -0.47
CA GLY A 164 -10.20 -21.93 -0.72
C GLY A 164 -10.59 -22.01 -2.19
N THR A 165 -11.84 -21.66 -2.48
CA THR A 165 -12.38 -21.62 -3.85
C THR A 165 -12.80 -20.19 -4.15
N ASN A 166 -12.23 -19.58 -5.20
CA ASN A 166 -12.52 -18.21 -5.60
C ASN A 166 -12.47 -17.21 -4.42
N ASN A 167 -11.52 -17.39 -3.54
CA ASN A 167 -11.43 -16.70 -2.26
C ASN A 167 -10.40 -15.57 -2.25
N VAL A 168 -9.83 -15.21 -3.40
CA VAL A 168 -8.86 -14.15 -3.51
C VAL A 168 -9.14 -13.30 -4.73
N LEU A 169 -9.22 -11.99 -4.52
CA LEU A 169 -9.26 -10.99 -5.56
C LEU A 169 -7.83 -10.56 -5.88
N ARG A 170 -7.32 -10.90 -7.05
CA ARG A 170 -6.02 -10.49 -7.55
C ARG A 170 -6.14 -9.25 -8.40
N VAL A 171 -5.43 -8.21 -8.04
CA VAL A 171 -5.42 -6.92 -8.74
C VAL A 171 -4.05 -6.70 -9.38
N ILE A 172 -4.05 -6.37 -10.65
CA ILE A 172 -2.84 -6.21 -11.47
C ILE A 172 -2.88 -4.80 -12.07
N PRO A 173 -1.96 -3.90 -11.71
CA PRO A 173 -1.82 -2.62 -12.38
C PRO A 173 -1.51 -2.82 -13.87
N GLU A 174 -2.19 -2.10 -14.75
CA GLU A 174 -1.97 -2.22 -16.21
C GLU A 174 -0.71 -1.52 -16.69
N GLN A 175 -0.19 -0.62 -15.88
CA GLN A 175 1.06 0.10 -16.10
C GLN A 175 1.87 0.14 -14.81
N PRO A 176 3.21 0.30 -14.89
CA PRO A 176 4.02 0.51 -13.71
C PRO A 176 3.49 1.68 -12.87
N LEU A 177 3.33 1.45 -11.58
CA LEU A 177 2.95 2.47 -10.63
C LEU A 177 4.09 3.48 -10.44
N GLN A 178 3.75 4.71 -10.07
CA GLN A 178 4.75 5.73 -9.76
C GLN A 178 5.55 5.31 -8.53
N ALA A 179 6.86 5.54 -8.56
CA ALA A 179 7.74 5.29 -7.44
C ALA A 179 7.43 6.24 -6.26
N LYS A 180 7.70 5.80 -5.03
CA LYS A 180 7.49 6.58 -3.80
C LYS A 180 6.10 7.20 -3.70
N THR A 181 5.10 6.51 -4.20
CA THR A 181 3.73 7.01 -4.26
C THR A 181 2.82 6.14 -3.42
N LYS A 182 2.03 6.78 -2.57
CA LYS A 182 0.97 6.13 -1.80
C LYS A 182 -0.23 5.88 -2.70
N TYR A 183 -0.76 4.68 -2.63
CA TYR A 183 -1.98 4.29 -3.34
C TYR A 183 -3.06 3.87 -2.35
N LEU A 184 -4.27 4.33 -2.55
CA LEU A 184 -5.47 3.84 -1.90
C LEU A 184 -6.08 2.73 -2.75
N VAL A 185 -6.26 1.57 -2.16
CA VAL A 185 -7.07 0.47 -2.70
C VAL A 185 -8.41 0.48 -2.00
N PHE A 186 -9.50 0.35 -2.73
CA PHE A 186 -10.78 0.04 -2.13
C PHE A 186 -11.66 -0.82 -3.04
N VAL A 187 -12.49 -1.64 -2.40
CA VAL A 187 -13.45 -2.53 -3.05
C VAL A 187 -14.83 -2.22 -2.49
N THR A 188 -15.82 -2.12 -3.38
CA THR A 188 -17.18 -1.84 -2.96
C THR A 188 -18.00 -3.12 -2.77
N ASN A 189 -19.08 -3.02 -2.00
CA ASN A 189 -20.03 -4.09 -1.75
C ASN A 189 -20.89 -4.49 -2.97
N THR A 190 -20.64 -3.89 -4.12
CA THR A 190 -21.25 -4.32 -5.39
C THR A 190 -20.56 -5.52 -6.03
N VAL A 191 -19.41 -5.94 -5.49
CA VAL A 191 -18.90 -7.31 -5.74
C VAL A 191 -19.84 -8.29 -5.07
N MET A 192 -20.19 -9.37 -5.80
CA MET A 192 -21.10 -10.42 -5.32
C MET A 192 -20.32 -11.65 -4.87
N ASP A 193 -20.87 -12.37 -3.93
CA ASP A 193 -20.39 -13.69 -3.57
C ASP A 193 -20.92 -14.78 -4.52
N ALA A 194 -20.50 -16.02 -4.30
CA ALA A 194 -20.92 -17.17 -5.10
C ALA A 194 -22.45 -17.47 -5.04
N ASN A 195 -23.16 -16.89 -4.08
CA ASN A 195 -24.62 -17.02 -3.92
C ASN A 195 -25.37 -15.88 -4.63
N GLY A 196 -24.66 -14.85 -5.08
CA GLY A 196 -25.24 -13.64 -5.67
C GLY A 196 -25.60 -12.57 -4.61
N ASP A 197 -25.11 -12.72 -3.38
CA ASP A 197 -25.26 -11.73 -2.34
C ASP A 197 -24.11 -10.72 -2.38
N PRO A 198 -24.34 -9.42 -2.08
CA PRO A 198 -23.30 -8.44 -1.96
C PRO A 198 -22.27 -8.83 -0.88
N ILE A 199 -20.97 -8.65 -1.16
CA ILE A 199 -19.94 -8.76 -0.12
C ILE A 199 -20.17 -7.70 0.96
N LYS A 200 -19.66 -7.94 2.16
CA LYS A 200 -19.75 -7.01 3.29
C LYS A 200 -18.37 -6.69 3.82
N ALA A 201 -18.26 -5.60 4.56
CA ALA A 201 -17.08 -5.35 5.37
C ALA A 201 -16.88 -6.46 6.42
N SER A 202 -15.65 -6.78 6.80
CA SER A 202 -15.41 -7.65 7.95
C SER A 202 -15.85 -6.94 9.22
N THR A 203 -16.26 -7.67 10.26
CA THR A 203 -16.70 -7.05 11.53
C THR A 203 -15.61 -6.16 12.14
N ALA A 204 -14.33 -6.54 12.00
CA ALA A 204 -13.23 -5.73 12.51
C ALA A 204 -13.04 -4.45 11.71
N TYR A 205 -13.17 -4.51 10.38
CA TYR A 205 -13.11 -3.35 9.52
C TYR A 205 -14.27 -2.37 9.79
N ASP A 206 -15.50 -2.88 9.84
CA ASP A 206 -16.71 -2.11 10.10
C ASP A 206 -16.64 -1.39 11.45
N LEU A 207 -16.22 -2.08 12.52
CA LEU A 207 -15.98 -1.50 13.84
C LEU A 207 -14.95 -0.36 13.80
N LEU A 208 -13.91 -0.48 12.98
CA LEU A 208 -12.88 0.55 12.85
C LEU A 208 -13.32 1.71 11.94
N GLY A 209 -14.25 1.48 11.02
CA GLY A 209 -14.90 2.53 10.23
C GLY A 209 -15.83 3.44 11.06
N GLU A 210 -16.39 2.92 12.17
CA GLU A 210 -17.33 3.63 13.03
C GLU A 210 -16.62 4.33 14.20
N ASN A 211 -17.34 5.28 14.86
CA ASN A 211 -16.80 6.00 16.01
C ASN A 211 -17.01 5.26 17.33
N GLU A 212 -17.99 4.37 17.39
CA GLU A 212 -18.35 3.59 18.57
C GLU A 212 -18.26 2.07 18.27
N PRO A 213 -17.86 1.23 19.22
CA PRO A 213 -17.35 1.61 20.55
C PRO A 213 -15.96 2.26 20.46
N ALA A 214 -15.57 2.98 21.51
CA ALA A 214 -14.26 3.59 21.60
C ALA A 214 -13.16 2.52 21.54
N VAL A 215 -12.12 2.77 20.76
CA VAL A 215 -10.90 1.96 20.69
C VAL A 215 -9.73 2.73 21.29
N SER A 216 -8.71 2.02 21.75
CA SER A 216 -7.53 2.62 22.40
C SER A 216 -6.24 2.17 21.75
N GLY A 217 -5.13 2.84 22.12
CA GLY A 217 -3.79 2.48 21.65
C GLY A 217 -3.61 2.63 20.15
N SER A 218 -2.88 1.70 19.55
CA SER A 218 -2.60 1.66 18.12
C SER A 218 -3.86 1.56 17.25
N LEU A 219 -4.93 0.95 17.75
CA LEU A 219 -6.19 0.83 17.03
C LEU A 219 -6.87 2.19 16.78
N ALA A 220 -6.66 3.19 17.63
CA ALA A 220 -7.19 4.53 17.41
C ALA A 220 -6.57 5.19 16.17
N ALA A 221 -5.27 4.99 15.94
CA ALA A 221 -4.59 5.47 14.74
C ALA A 221 -5.10 4.74 13.48
N VAL A 222 -5.25 3.41 13.56
CA VAL A 222 -5.80 2.60 12.46
C VAL A 222 -7.23 3.03 12.13
N ARG A 223 -8.07 3.27 13.14
CA ARG A 223 -9.43 3.82 12.97
C ARG A 223 -9.40 5.14 12.21
N GLY A 224 -8.56 6.08 12.65
CA GLY A 224 -8.44 7.38 11.99
C GLY A 224 -8.01 7.27 10.53
N ALA A 225 -7.10 6.35 10.23
CA ALA A 225 -6.67 6.06 8.86
C ALA A 225 -7.81 5.49 8.01
N ILE A 226 -8.52 4.47 8.49
CA ILE A 226 -9.65 3.85 7.78
C ILE A 226 -10.74 4.88 7.49
N GLN A 227 -11.14 5.68 8.47
CA GLN A 227 -12.15 6.73 8.28
C GLN A 227 -11.72 7.76 7.23
N GLY A 228 -10.45 8.12 7.21
CA GLY A 228 -9.87 8.98 6.17
C GLY A 228 -9.92 8.34 4.77
N TRP A 229 -9.54 7.07 4.68
CA TRP A 229 -9.58 6.34 3.41
C TRP A 229 -11.01 6.17 2.87
N GLU A 230 -11.95 5.83 3.73
CA GLU A 230 -13.37 5.72 3.37
C GLU A 230 -13.98 7.05 2.93
N ALA A 231 -13.59 8.15 3.58
CA ALA A 231 -14.04 9.48 3.19
C ALA A 231 -13.55 9.85 1.77
N ILE A 232 -12.30 9.51 1.44
CA ILE A 232 -11.74 9.70 0.09
C ILE A 232 -12.47 8.79 -0.91
N ALA A 233 -12.61 7.50 -0.59
CA ALA A 233 -13.31 6.54 -1.45
C ALA A 233 -14.75 6.98 -1.74
N GLY A 234 -15.50 7.38 -0.71
CA GLY A 234 -16.86 7.90 -0.84
C GLY A 234 -16.94 9.15 -1.72
N GLY A 235 -16.00 10.07 -1.55
CA GLY A 235 -15.88 11.25 -2.39
C GLY A 235 -15.62 10.91 -3.87
N VAL A 236 -14.74 9.94 -4.12
CA VAL A 236 -14.43 9.47 -5.48
C VAL A 236 -15.64 8.79 -6.11
N LEU A 237 -16.36 7.95 -5.36
CA LEU A 237 -17.59 7.31 -5.85
C LEU A 237 -18.65 8.35 -6.21
N ALA A 238 -18.86 9.35 -5.38
CA ALA A 238 -19.84 10.42 -5.62
C ALA A 238 -19.46 11.27 -6.86
N VAL A 239 -18.21 11.69 -6.98
CA VAL A 239 -17.75 12.52 -8.12
C VAL A 239 -17.87 11.75 -9.45
N ASN A 240 -17.68 10.44 -9.45
CA ASN A 240 -17.82 9.59 -10.64
C ASN A 240 -19.27 9.11 -10.88
N GLY A 241 -20.25 9.57 -10.09
CA GLY A 241 -21.66 9.20 -10.25
C GLY A 241 -21.96 7.74 -9.85
N LEU A 242 -21.07 7.11 -9.08
CA LEU A 242 -21.19 5.74 -8.57
C LEU A 242 -21.93 5.70 -7.23
N ALA A 243 -22.04 6.83 -6.56
CA ALA A 243 -22.84 7.04 -5.36
C ALA A 243 -23.60 8.37 -5.46
N ALA A 244 -24.67 8.52 -4.70
CA ALA A 244 -25.48 9.73 -4.71
C ALA A 244 -24.75 10.93 -4.06
N ASP A 245 -23.96 10.65 -3.04
CA ASP A 245 -23.16 11.60 -2.27
C ASP A 245 -21.99 10.87 -1.58
N PRO A 246 -21.02 11.59 -0.98
CA PRO A 246 -19.86 10.96 -0.34
C PRO A 246 -20.20 10.04 0.85
N VAL A 247 -21.30 10.27 1.56
CA VAL A 247 -21.70 9.45 2.70
C VAL A 247 -22.22 8.10 2.21
N SER A 248 -23.15 8.12 1.25
CA SER A 248 -23.63 6.89 0.62
C SER A 248 -22.53 6.14 -0.15
N GLY A 249 -21.51 6.86 -0.63
CA GLY A 249 -20.31 6.27 -1.20
C GLY A 249 -19.46 5.54 -0.15
N LYS A 250 -19.27 6.14 1.02
CA LYS A 250 -18.59 5.49 2.15
C LYS A 250 -19.27 4.17 2.53
N ASP A 251 -20.60 4.16 2.63
CA ASP A 251 -21.39 2.98 2.99
C ASP A 251 -21.28 1.83 1.97
N GLN A 252 -20.78 2.10 0.77
CA GLN A 252 -20.52 1.07 -0.24
C GLN A 252 -19.15 0.43 -0.10
N VAL A 253 -18.24 0.96 0.71
CA VAL A 253 -16.87 0.43 0.84
C VAL A 253 -16.89 -0.83 1.71
N ALA A 254 -16.47 -1.96 1.14
CA ALA A 254 -16.31 -3.21 1.87
C ALA A 254 -14.91 -3.36 2.49
N ILE A 255 -13.89 -2.76 1.87
CA ILE A 255 -12.53 -2.65 2.39
C ILE A 255 -11.84 -1.46 1.74
N SER A 256 -11.03 -0.75 2.51
CA SER A 256 -10.03 0.20 2.01
C SER A 256 -8.73 0.07 2.79
N TYR A 257 -7.62 0.28 2.12
CA TYR A 257 -6.29 0.34 2.73
C TYR A 257 -5.31 1.04 1.80
N THR A 258 -4.19 1.47 2.33
CA THR A 258 -3.12 2.08 1.52
C THR A 258 -1.89 1.20 1.44
N PHE A 259 -1.17 1.36 0.34
CA PHE A 259 0.20 0.90 0.22
C PHE A 259 1.04 1.94 -0.54
N THR A 260 2.33 1.99 -0.20
CA THR A 260 3.29 2.90 -0.80
C THR A 260 4.30 2.12 -1.61
N THR A 261 4.59 2.57 -2.82
CA THR A 261 5.55 1.93 -3.72
C THR A 261 6.98 2.26 -3.34
N THR A 262 7.89 1.30 -3.55
CA THR A 262 9.34 1.50 -3.43
C THR A 262 9.87 2.44 -4.52
N ASP A 263 11.10 2.91 -4.35
CA ASP A 263 11.86 3.58 -5.41
C ASP A 263 12.93 2.65 -6.00
N PRO A 264 12.62 1.91 -7.07
CA PRO A 264 13.56 0.96 -7.66
C PRO A 264 14.78 1.65 -8.32
N ILE A 265 14.71 2.95 -8.56
CA ILE A 265 15.74 3.71 -9.25
C ILE A 265 16.72 4.38 -8.27
N ALA A 266 16.27 4.75 -7.07
CA ALA A 266 17.12 5.43 -6.09
C ALA A 266 18.43 4.72 -5.78
N PRO A 267 18.49 3.37 -5.61
CA PRO A 267 19.76 2.67 -5.40
C PRO A 267 20.71 2.80 -6.61
N LEU A 268 20.16 2.77 -7.82
CA LEU A 268 20.95 2.91 -9.05
C LEU A 268 21.49 4.32 -9.20
N VAL A 269 20.69 5.33 -8.90
CA VAL A 269 21.13 6.73 -8.85
C VAL A 269 22.20 6.93 -7.78
N GLY A 270 22.01 6.33 -6.60
CA GLY A 270 23.00 6.38 -5.52
C GLY A 270 24.36 5.77 -5.93
N MET A 271 24.34 4.66 -6.67
CA MET A 271 25.56 4.04 -7.20
C MET A 271 26.20 4.86 -8.32
N ALA A 272 25.38 5.47 -9.20
CA ALA A 272 25.87 6.29 -10.31
C ALA A 272 26.39 7.66 -9.86
N ALA A 273 25.75 8.26 -8.84
CA ALA A 273 26.08 9.60 -8.36
C ALA A 273 26.09 9.66 -6.81
N PRO A 274 27.00 8.96 -6.13
CA PRO A 274 26.96 8.84 -4.67
C PRO A 274 27.07 10.19 -3.94
N ARG A 275 27.75 11.17 -4.53
CA ARG A 275 27.84 12.53 -3.95
C ARG A 275 26.49 13.25 -4.00
N ALA A 276 25.78 13.14 -5.12
CA ALA A 276 24.46 13.75 -5.25
C ALA A 276 23.44 13.09 -4.33
N ALA A 277 23.49 11.77 -4.19
CA ALA A 277 22.64 11.02 -3.26
C ALA A 277 22.88 11.47 -1.80
N LEU A 278 24.15 11.56 -1.35
CA LEU A 278 24.49 12.03 -0.01
C LEU A 278 24.07 13.50 0.21
N ALA A 279 24.23 14.36 -0.78
CA ALA A 279 23.78 15.74 -0.71
C ALA A 279 22.25 15.84 -0.61
N GLY A 280 21.52 15.01 -1.35
CA GLY A 280 20.06 14.89 -1.29
C GLY A 280 19.56 14.42 0.07
N LEU A 281 20.35 13.61 0.78
CA LEU A 281 20.11 13.20 2.18
C LEU A 281 20.52 14.25 3.21
N GLY A 282 20.92 15.44 2.79
CA GLY A 282 21.31 16.54 3.67
C GLY A 282 22.71 16.40 4.28
N VAL A 283 23.55 15.46 3.80
CA VAL A 283 24.92 15.32 4.27
C VAL A 283 25.73 16.57 3.91
N PRO A 284 26.38 17.26 4.86
CA PRO A 284 27.15 18.47 4.57
C PRO A 284 28.27 18.22 3.56
N SER A 285 28.46 19.15 2.63
CA SER A 285 29.48 19.05 1.59
C SER A 285 30.90 18.79 2.13
N ALA A 286 31.22 19.34 3.30
CA ALA A 286 32.51 19.09 3.97
C ALA A 286 32.69 17.61 4.35
N SER A 287 31.63 16.95 4.81
CA SER A 287 31.63 15.52 5.15
C SER A 287 31.74 14.67 3.90
N ILE A 288 31.02 15.01 2.84
CA ILE A 288 31.12 14.34 1.53
C ILE A 288 32.55 14.44 0.97
N ASN A 289 33.15 15.62 1.04
CA ASN A 289 34.54 15.83 0.62
C ASN A 289 35.53 15.05 1.49
N GLY A 290 35.27 14.92 2.79
CA GLY A 290 36.05 14.10 3.71
C GLY A 290 35.98 12.61 3.35
N LEU A 291 34.82 12.09 3.03
CA LEU A 291 34.65 10.71 2.58
C LEU A 291 35.36 10.45 1.25
N GLN A 292 35.37 11.42 0.34
CA GLN A 292 36.10 11.34 -0.90
C GLN A 292 37.62 11.36 -0.69
N ALA A 293 38.12 12.26 0.14
CA ALA A 293 39.55 12.34 0.48
C ALA A 293 40.04 11.09 1.21
N GLY A 294 39.18 10.43 1.98
CA GLY A 294 39.44 9.13 2.62
C GLY A 294 39.33 7.92 1.71
N GLY A 295 38.96 8.10 0.45
CA GLY A 295 38.84 6.99 -0.51
C GLY A 295 37.56 6.15 -0.34
N PHE A 296 36.61 6.59 0.48
CA PHE A 296 35.32 5.91 0.69
C PHE A 296 34.29 6.24 -0.40
N LEU A 297 34.49 7.33 -1.11
CA LEU A 297 33.72 7.69 -2.29
C LEU A 297 34.64 7.70 -3.50
N PRO A 298 34.21 7.21 -4.67
CA PRO A 298 34.99 7.34 -5.88
C PRO A 298 35.27 8.82 -6.13
N THR A 299 36.49 9.13 -6.55
CA THR A 299 36.80 10.44 -7.12
C THR A 299 35.88 10.59 -8.32
N PRO A 300 35.15 11.72 -8.45
CA PRO A 300 34.38 11.94 -9.66
C PRO A 300 35.37 11.87 -10.81
N VAL A 301 35.25 10.84 -11.62
CA VAL A 301 36.09 10.68 -12.80
C VAL A 301 35.83 11.85 -13.73
N GLU A 302 34.71 12.51 -13.52
CA GLU A 302 34.34 13.70 -14.29
C GLU A 302 33.36 14.57 -13.51
N SER A 303 33.62 15.88 -13.59
CA SER A 303 32.74 16.92 -13.10
C SER A 303 31.34 16.91 -13.70
N GLU A 304 31.11 16.07 -14.69
CA GLU A 304 29.87 15.92 -15.43
C GLU A 304 28.79 15.16 -14.67
N LEU A 305 29.16 14.26 -13.75
CA LEU A 305 28.19 13.58 -12.87
C LEU A 305 27.78 14.46 -11.68
N VAL A 306 28.52 15.52 -11.40
CA VAL A 306 28.25 16.46 -10.32
C VAL A 306 27.52 17.67 -10.91
N GLY A 307 26.23 17.61 -10.98
CA GLY A 307 25.43 18.70 -11.51
C GLY A 307 24.45 18.32 -12.57
N VAL A 308 24.25 17.02 -12.79
CA VAL A 308 23.12 16.54 -13.56
C VAL A 308 21.87 16.88 -12.75
N PRO A 309 21.06 17.85 -13.19
CA PRO A 309 19.72 18.04 -12.60
C PRO A 309 18.99 16.73 -12.78
N ALA A 310 18.04 16.42 -11.90
CA ALA A 310 17.22 15.22 -11.94
C ALA A 310 17.10 14.72 -13.39
N ALA A 311 17.74 13.57 -13.66
CA ALA A 311 18.14 13.13 -14.98
C ALA A 311 17.00 13.29 -15.98
N THR A 312 17.21 14.11 -16.97
CA THR A 312 16.43 14.03 -18.21
C THR A 312 17.03 12.89 -19.04
N GLU A 313 16.24 12.19 -19.83
CA GLU A 313 16.69 11.09 -20.70
C GLU A 313 17.94 11.43 -21.53
N THR A 314 18.21 12.70 -21.74
CA THR A 314 19.40 13.23 -22.42
C THR A 314 20.70 13.09 -21.62
N ASP A 315 20.61 12.99 -20.30
CA ASP A 315 21.81 13.03 -19.45
C ASP A 315 22.52 11.66 -19.35
N ILE A 316 21.78 10.57 -19.60
CA ILE A 316 22.36 9.21 -19.62
C ILE A 316 23.27 9.02 -20.85
N GLY A 317 22.99 9.68 -21.95
CA GLY A 317 23.83 9.68 -23.16
C GLY A 317 25.17 10.40 -23.02
N GLY A 318 25.32 11.25 -21.97
CA GLY A 318 26.57 11.94 -21.64
C GLY A 318 27.55 11.10 -20.81
N LEU A 319 27.15 9.93 -20.30
CA LEU A 319 28.07 8.98 -19.71
C LEU A 319 29.00 8.43 -20.79
N THR A 320 30.27 8.79 -20.71
CA THR A 320 31.29 8.39 -21.68
C THR A 320 31.28 6.89 -21.88
N GLY A 321 31.06 6.45 -23.11
CA GLY A 321 31.09 5.06 -23.51
C GLY A 321 29.76 4.35 -23.61
N LEU A 322 28.64 4.99 -23.26
CA LEU A 322 27.32 4.44 -23.55
C LEU A 322 26.83 4.99 -24.90
N PRO A 323 26.37 4.12 -25.81
CA PRO A 323 25.78 4.58 -27.06
C PRO A 323 24.49 5.36 -26.78
N ALA A 324 24.31 6.48 -27.46
CA ALA A 324 23.17 7.39 -27.31
C ALA A 324 21.77 6.77 -27.55
N ASN A 325 21.72 5.50 -27.89
CA ASN A 325 20.52 4.75 -28.20
C ASN A 325 20.12 3.76 -27.09
N ILE A 326 20.69 3.90 -25.89
CA ILE A 326 20.22 3.18 -24.68
C ILE A 326 19.34 4.07 -23.78
N ALA A 327 19.08 5.30 -24.22
CA ALA A 327 18.14 6.21 -23.55
C ALA A 327 16.69 5.91 -23.98
#